data_ff257087afbdccafb2ccff3d9e3ff894
#
_entry.id   ff257087afbdccafb2ccff3d9e3ff894
#
_cell.length_a   1.000
_cell.length_b   1.000
_cell.length_c   1.000
_cell.angle_alpha   90.00
_cell.angle_beta   90.00
_cell.angle_gamma   90.00
#
_symmetry.space_group_name_H-M   'P 1'
#
loop_
_entity.id
_entity.type
_entity.pdbx_description
1 polymer ?
#
loop_
_entity_poly.entity_id
_entity_poly.type
_entity_poly.pdbx_seq_one_letter_code
_entity_poly.pdbx_strand_id
1 'polypeptide(L)'
;MALAAAFTVAAFGALADPVGSFRVVGTNPDSGGTYQGTVTVSRNGETYRVVWDVAGTRYVGTGLGAVVENKRFLVGPADPADIAISIGYVSGNIFGMAMYFLQDDGTWEGVWTYGGSPKVAKETWYPR
;
A
#
# COMPACT_ATOMS: atom_id res chain seq x y z
N MET A 1 14.59 31.55 34.76
CA MET A 1 15.30 30.79 33.75
C MET A 1 14.35 29.84 33.07
N ALA A 2 13.97 30.18 31.88
CA ALA A 2 13.06 29.37 31.10
C ALA A 2 13.82 28.17 30.54
N LEU A 3 13.52 27.00 31.00
CA LEU A 3 13.91 25.80 30.33
C LEU A 3 13.00 25.67 29.11
N ALA A 4 13.53 25.98 27.97
CA ALA A 4 12.92 25.53 26.76
C ALA A 4 13.05 24.01 26.76
N ALA A 5 12.02 23.34 27.22
CA ALA A 5 11.86 21.97 26.90
C ALA A 5 11.73 21.94 25.38
N ALA A 6 12.79 21.64 24.70
CA ALA A 6 12.73 21.24 23.34
C ALA A 6 11.91 19.96 23.33
N PHE A 7 10.62 20.11 23.14
CA PHE A 7 9.85 19.00 22.66
C PHE A 7 10.24 18.82 21.22
N THR A 8 11.29 18.10 21.07
CA THR A 8 11.26 17.21 19.97
C THR A 8 10.07 16.32 20.22
N VAL A 9 8.95 16.78 19.81
CA VAL A 9 8.03 15.85 19.27
C VAL A 9 8.84 15.26 18.12
N ALA A 10 9.49 14.21 18.42
CA ALA A 10 9.79 13.29 17.41
C ALA A 10 8.45 13.05 16.77
N ALA A 11 8.16 13.82 15.74
CA ALA A 11 7.29 13.35 14.74
C ALA A 11 7.99 12.10 14.22
N PHE A 12 7.97 11.14 15.05
CA PHE A 12 8.05 9.80 14.62
C PHE A 12 6.84 9.68 13.83
N GLY A 13 6.96 10.15 12.70
CA GLY A 13 6.28 9.52 11.69
C GLY A 13 6.43 8.05 12.06
N ALA A 14 5.37 7.47 12.59
CA ALA A 14 5.26 6.05 12.48
C ALA A 14 5.95 5.73 11.18
N LEU A 15 7.01 4.94 11.25
CA LEU A 15 7.68 4.46 10.07
C LEU A 15 6.58 4.15 9.08
N ALA A 16 6.69 4.62 7.88
CA ALA A 16 5.68 4.48 6.84
C ALA A 16 5.29 3.02 6.61
N ASP A 17 6.09 2.10 7.06
CA ASP A 17 6.09 0.66 6.91
C ASP A 17 4.81 0.10 6.29
N PRO A 18 4.86 -0.38 5.04
CA PRO A 18 3.70 -1.00 4.42
C PRO A 18 3.26 -2.30 5.08
N VAL A 19 4.11 -2.90 5.91
CA VAL A 19 3.81 -4.16 6.59
C VAL A 19 2.67 -3.98 7.58
N GLY A 20 1.68 -4.82 7.49
CA GLY A 20 0.55 -4.79 8.40
C GLY A 20 -0.71 -5.38 7.79
N SER A 21 -1.79 -5.23 8.52
CA SER A 21 -3.11 -5.62 8.09
C SER A 21 -3.98 -4.37 7.96
N PHE A 22 -4.75 -4.31 6.88
CA PHE A 22 -5.54 -3.13 6.53
C PHE A 22 -6.95 -3.55 6.13
N ARG A 23 -7.90 -2.67 6.39
CA ARG A 23 -9.22 -2.74 5.78
C ARG A 23 -9.14 -2.08 4.41
N VAL A 24 -9.70 -2.73 3.42
CA VAL A 24 -9.67 -2.26 2.03
C VAL A 24 -11.04 -1.79 1.61
N VAL A 25 -11.09 -0.63 0.97
CA VAL A 25 -12.27 -0.12 0.28
C VAL A 25 -11.85 0.31 -1.12
N GLY A 26 -12.54 -0.17 -2.12
CA GLY A 26 -12.19 0.15 -3.48
C GLY A 26 -13.39 0.15 -4.41
N THR A 27 -13.12 0.40 -5.67
CA THR A 27 -14.11 0.39 -6.73
C THR A 27 -13.73 -0.64 -7.80
N ASN A 28 -14.76 -1.28 -8.36
CA ASN A 28 -14.58 -2.17 -9.49
C ASN A 28 -14.53 -1.32 -10.78
N PRO A 29 -13.50 -1.49 -11.62
CA PRO A 29 -13.35 -0.65 -12.81
C PRO A 29 -14.43 -0.89 -13.86
N ASP A 30 -15.06 -2.06 -13.89
CA ASP A 30 -16.05 -2.41 -14.89
C ASP A 30 -17.45 -1.97 -14.50
N SER A 31 -17.85 -2.24 -13.25
CA SER A 31 -19.21 -1.94 -12.77
C SER A 31 -19.33 -0.57 -12.10
N GLY A 32 -18.21 -0.01 -11.62
CA GLY A 32 -18.21 1.17 -10.75
C GLY A 32 -18.70 0.89 -9.33
N GLY A 33 -19.05 -0.37 -9.01
CA GLY A 33 -19.47 -0.76 -7.68
C GLY A 33 -18.34 -0.72 -6.67
N THR A 34 -18.67 -0.50 -5.40
CA THR A 34 -17.70 -0.52 -4.31
C THR A 34 -17.56 -1.92 -3.73
N TYR A 35 -16.38 -2.21 -3.21
CA TYR A 35 -16.10 -3.44 -2.47
C TYR A 35 -15.33 -3.12 -1.19
N GLN A 36 -15.40 -4.04 -0.25
CA GLN A 36 -14.62 -4.02 0.98
C GLN A 36 -13.94 -5.36 1.18
N GLY A 37 -12.88 -5.34 1.93
CA GLY A 37 -12.14 -6.55 2.26
C GLY A 37 -10.97 -6.24 3.17
N THR A 38 -10.00 -7.12 3.15
CA THR A 38 -8.76 -6.99 3.91
C THR A 38 -7.56 -7.17 3.00
N VAL A 39 -6.47 -6.51 3.35
CA VAL A 39 -5.17 -6.76 2.76
C VAL A 39 -4.15 -6.96 3.86
N THR A 40 -3.28 -7.92 3.68
CA THR A 40 -2.17 -8.19 4.59
C THR A 40 -0.88 -8.07 3.81
N VAL A 41 0.02 -7.24 4.30
CA VAL A 41 1.35 -7.04 3.73
C VAL A 41 2.38 -7.59 4.68
N SER A 42 3.25 -8.44 4.18
CA SER A 42 4.38 -8.99 4.91
C SER A 42 5.65 -8.90 4.07
N ARG A 43 6.80 -9.01 4.73
CA ARG A 43 8.07 -9.09 4.03
C ARG A 43 8.36 -10.51 3.60
N ASN A 44 8.89 -10.62 2.39
CA ASN A 44 9.46 -11.86 1.88
C ASN A 44 10.90 -11.54 1.43
N GLY A 45 11.84 -11.60 2.38
CA GLY A 45 13.19 -11.13 2.12
C GLY A 45 13.19 -9.65 1.72
N GLU A 46 13.68 -9.36 0.53
CA GLU A 46 13.78 -8.00 0.00
C GLU A 46 12.51 -7.51 -0.69
N THR A 47 11.48 -8.33 -0.76
CA THR A 47 10.20 -7.97 -1.39
C THR A 47 9.06 -7.96 -0.38
N TYR A 48 7.90 -7.50 -0.82
CA TYR A 48 6.66 -7.61 -0.06
C TYR A 48 5.79 -8.73 -0.64
N ARG A 49 5.16 -9.47 0.25
CA ARG A 49 4.06 -10.37 -0.09
C ARG A 49 2.77 -9.68 0.31
N VAL A 50 1.84 -9.56 -0.62
CA VAL A 50 0.57 -8.86 -0.42
C VAL A 50 -0.57 -9.82 -0.71
N VAL A 51 -1.49 -9.94 0.24
CA VAL A 51 -2.64 -10.82 0.10
C VAL A 51 -3.91 -10.03 0.35
N TRP A 52 -4.77 -9.97 -0.65
CA TRP A 52 -6.12 -9.42 -0.52
C TRP A 52 -7.11 -10.56 -0.34
N ASP A 53 -8.04 -10.37 0.57
CA ASP A 53 -9.26 -11.17 0.69
C ASP A 53 -10.44 -10.23 0.49
N VAL A 54 -11.07 -10.32 -0.66
CA VAL A 54 -12.15 -9.44 -1.09
C VAL A 54 -13.28 -10.27 -1.68
N ALA A 55 -14.48 -10.11 -1.14
CA ALA A 55 -15.69 -10.76 -1.64
C ALA A 55 -15.51 -12.27 -1.85
N GLY A 56 -14.81 -12.93 -0.93
CA GLY A 56 -14.57 -14.38 -0.98
C GLY A 56 -13.47 -14.81 -1.96
N THR A 57 -12.80 -13.87 -2.62
CA THR A 57 -11.70 -14.15 -3.53
C THR A 57 -10.39 -13.70 -2.93
N ARG A 58 -9.35 -14.51 -3.08
CA ARG A 58 -8.00 -14.20 -2.65
C ARG A 58 -7.14 -13.82 -3.85
N TYR A 59 -6.44 -12.70 -3.70
CA TYR A 59 -5.45 -12.22 -4.65
C TYR A 59 -4.10 -12.20 -3.94
N VAL A 60 -3.07 -12.68 -4.61
CA VAL A 60 -1.72 -12.73 -4.05
C VAL A 60 -0.78 -11.95 -4.94
N GLY A 61 -0.02 -11.06 -4.34
CA GLY A 61 0.89 -10.20 -5.05
C GLY A 61 2.30 -10.19 -4.48
N THR A 62 3.21 -9.71 -5.31
CA THR A 62 4.59 -9.41 -4.99
C THR A 62 4.80 -7.92 -5.17
N GLY A 63 5.36 -7.27 -4.17
CA GLY A 63 5.52 -5.82 -4.15
C GLY A 63 6.96 -5.36 -4.01
N LEU A 64 7.18 -4.17 -4.53
CA LEU A 64 8.40 -3.41 -4.39
C LEU A 64 8.05 -2.05 -3.82
N GLY A 65 8.94 -1.49 -3.01
CA GLY A 65 8.71 -0.21 -2.36
C GLY A 65 9.64 0.89 -2.82
N ALA A 66 9.32 2.11 -2.39
CA ALA A 66 10.17 3.26 -2.58
C ALA A 66 10.16 4.16 -1.35
N VAL A 67 11.33 4.66 -0.98
CA VAL A 67 11.50 5.70 0.05
C VAL A 67 11.71 7.05 -0.62
N VAL A 68 11.44 8.13 0.12
CA VAL A 68 11.84 9.48 -0.28
C VAL A 68 13.02 9.92 0.57
N GLU A 69 14.08 10.35 -0.09
CA GLU A 69 15.28 10.85 0.55
C GLU A 69 15.79 12.04 -0.26
N ASN A 70 15.98 13.19 0.38
CA ASN A 70 16.40 14.42 -0.29
C ASN A 70 15.53 14.80 -1.50
N LYS A 71 14.20 14.69 -1.36
CA LYS A 71 13.20 14.96 -2.41
C LYS A 71 13.31 14.02 -3.62
N ARG A 72 13.94 12.87 -3.46
CA ARG A 72 14.09 11.87 -4.51
C ARG A 72 13.44 10.57 -4.06
N PHE A 73 12.79 9.89 -5.01
CA PHE A 73 12.34 8.51 -4.80
C PHE A 73 13.50 7.56 -5.03
N LEU A 74 13.74 6.72 -4.05
CA LEU A 74 14.74 5.66 -4.13
C LEU A 74 14.05 4.31 -4.04
N VAL A 75 14.29 3.48 -5.05
CA VAL A 75 13.77 2.12 -5.11
C VAL A 75 14.85 1.15 -4.65
N GLY A 76 14.44 0.08 -3.99
CA GLY A 76 15.37 -0.92 -3.48
C GLY A 76 14.65 -2.00 -2.70
N PRO A 77 15.38 -2.73 -1.84
CA PRO A 77 14.77 -3.72 -0.98
C PRO A 77 13.69 -3.14 -0.09
N ALA A 78 12.76 -3.98 0.35
CA ALA A 78 11.71 -3.59 1.29
C ALA A 78 12.30 -2.91 2.52
N ASP A 79 11.77 -1.75 2.84
CA ASP A 79 12.28 -0.87 3.88
C ASP A 79 11.11 -0.33 4.72
N PRO A 80 11.25 -0.27 6.07
CA PRO A 80 10.20 0.31 6.91
C PRO A 80 9.90 1.77 6.59
N ALA A 81 10.77 2.46 5.88
CA ALA A 81 10.56 3.84 5.45
C ALA A 81 9.88 3.96 4.08
N ASP A 82 9.52 2.85 3.45
CA ASP A 82 8.82 2.89 2.17
C ASP A 82 7.50 3.64 2.29
N ILE A 83 7.31 4.64 1.45
CA ILE A 83 6.08 5.44 1.37
C ILE A 83 5.26 5.13 0.12
N ALA A 84 5.78 4.30 -0.73
CA ALA A 84 5.10 3.83 -1.93
C ALA A 84 5.32 2.33 -2.06
N ILE A 85 4.34 1.65 -2.62
CA ILE A 85 4.43 0.22 -2.93
C ILE A 85 3.76 -0.04 -4.28
N SER A 86 4.45 -0.78 -5.14
CA SER A 86 3.94 -1.25 -6.42
C SER A 86 3.85 -2.75 -6.38
N ILE A 87 2.74 -3.30 -6.83
CA ILE A 87 2.41 -4.70 -6.64
C ILE A 87 1.91 -5.30 -7.95
N GLY A 88 2.52 -6.40 -8.35
CA GLY A 88 1.94 -7.29 -9.34
C GLY A 88 1.17 -8.39 -8.63
N TYR A 89 -0.05 -8.72 -9.06
CA TYR A 89 -0.87 -9.71 -8.39
C TYR A 89 -1.52 -10.70 -9.37
N VAL A 90 -1.88 -11.84 -8.84
CA VAL A 90 -2.60 -12.88 -9.58
C VAL A 90 -3.72 -13.46 -8.74
N SER A 91 -4.76 -13.94 -9.42
CA SER A 91 -5.81 -14.79 -8.86
C SER A 91 -6.34 -15.67 -9.98
N GLY A 92 -6.02 -16.95 -9.93
CA GLY A 92 -6.31 -17.85 -11.06
C GLY A 92 -5.66 -17.36 -12.35
N ASN A 93 -6.48 -17.11 -13.36
CA ASN A 93 -6.03 -16.59 -14.66
C ASN A 93 -6.02 -15.06 -14.74
N ILE A 94 -6.41 -14.39 -13.65
CA ILE A 94 -6.42 -12.94 -13.58
C ILE A 94 -5.08 -12.48 -13.03
N PHE A 95 -4.50 -11.48 -13.67
CA PHE A 95 -3.31 -10.81 -13.20
C PHE A 95 -3.50 -9.29 -13.33
N GLY A 96 -2.80 -8.55 -12.52
CA GLY A 96 -2.90 -7.10 -12.58
C GLY A 96 -1.79 -6.40 -11.82
N MET A 97 -1.94 -5.10 -11.73
CA MET A 97 -1.01 -4.22 -11.05
C MET A 97 -1.75 -3.23 -10.17
N ALA A 98 -1.09 -2.87 -9.08
CA ALA A 98 -1.58 -1.86 -8.16
C ALA A 98 -0.43 -1.01 -7.65
N MET A 99 -0.69 0.26 -7.39
CA MET A 99 0.29 1.18 -6.83
C MET A 99 -0.37 1.99 -5.72
N TYR A 100 0.33 2.11 -4.59
CA TYR A 100 -0.19 2.83 -3.42
C TYR A 100 0.86 3.78 -2.87
N PHE A 101 0.39 4.92 -2.36
CA PHE A 101 1.20 5.90 -1.66
C PHE A 101 0.63 6.16 -0.28
N LEU A 102 1.51 6.27 0.70
CA LEU A 102 1.14 6.66 2.05
C LEU A 102 0.64 8.11 2.06
N GLN A 103 -0.51 8.32 2.69
CA GLN A 103 -1.12 9.63 2.87
C GLN A 103 -0.80 10.18 4.27
N ASP A 104 -1.00 11.49 4.45
CA ASP A 104 -0.72 12.17 5.72
C ASP A 104 -1.55 11.64 6.89
N ASP A 105 -2.73 11.10 6.60
CA ASP A 105 -3.62 10.52 7.60
C ASP A 105 -3.29 9.05 7.95
N GLY A 106 -2.23 8.50 7.39
CA GLY A 106 -1.82 7.12 7.62
C GLY A 106 -2.50 6.07 6.75
N THR A 107 -3.42 6.47 5.89
CA THR A 107 -3.99 5.57 4.89
C THR A 107 -3.03 5.38 3.72
N TRP A 108 -3.21 4.29 2.99
CA TRP A 108 -2.54 4.06 1.72
C TRP A 108 -3.57 4.22 0.62
N GLU A 109 -3.39 5.18 -0.25
CA GLU A 109 -4.26 5.39 -1.40
C GLU A 109 -3.58 4.97 -2.67
N GLY A 110 -4.32 4.27 -3.51
CA GLY A 110 -3.77 3.75 -4.73
C GLY A 110 -4.78 3.56 -5.84
N VAL A 111 -4.24 3.07 -6.91
CA VAL A 111 -4.98 2.69 -8.12
C VAL A 111 -4.57 1.29 -8.51
N TRP A 112 -5.48 0.60 -9.19
CA TRP A 112 -5.21 -0.72 -9.70
C TRP A 112 -5.90 -0.97 -11.04
N THR A 113 -5.40 -1.94 -11.75
CA THR A 113 -5.98 -2.44 -12.99
C THR A 113 -5.66 -3.92 -13.12
N TYR A 114 -6.28 -4.59 -14.07
CA TYR A 114 -5.96 -5.97 -14.39
C TYR A 114 -5.63 -6.13 -15.87
N GLY A 115 -4.99 -7.23 -16.21
CA GLY A 115 -4.50 -7.47 -17.57
C GLY A 115 -5.58 -7.38 -18.62
N GLY A 116 -5.33 -6.60 -19.66
CA GLY A 116 -6.25 -6.36 -20.75
C GLY A 116 -7.29 -5.26 -20.52
N SER A 117 -7.41 -4.73 -19.29
CA SER A 117 -8.34 -3.64 -19.01
C SER A 117 -7.75 -2.29 -19.38
N PRO A 118 -8.50 -1.41 -20.07
CA PRO A 118 -8.10 -0.03 -20.31
C PRO A 118 -8.49 0.91 -19.18
N LYS A 119 -9.03 0.39 -18.07
CA LYS A 119 -9.60 1.19 -16.99
C LYS A 119 -8.75 1.11 -15.74
N VAL A 120 -8.81 2.16 -14.95
CA VAL A 120 -8.15 2.28 -13.66
C VAL A 120 -9.21 2.43 -12.57
N ALA A 121 -9.05 1.71 -11.48
CA ALA A 121 -9.90 1.81 -10.30
C ALA A 121 -9.11 2.32 -9.11
N LYS A 122 -9.80 2.83 -8.11
CA LYS A 122 -9.21 3.34 -6.86
C LYS A 122 -9.39 2.34 -5.74
N GLU A 123 -8.42 2.32 -4.85
CA GLU A 123 -8.47 1.53 -3.62
C GLU A 123 -7.75 2.26 -2.49
N THR A 124 -8.33 2.21 -1.31
CA THR A 124 -7.73 2.78 -0.11
C THR A 124 -7.60 1.71 0.96
N TRP A 125 -6.44 1.68 1.62
CA TRP A 125 -6.16 0.81 2.75
C TRP A 125 -6.17 1.63 4.04
N TYR A 126 -6.98 1.19 4.98
CA TYR A 126 -7.10 1.79 6.30
C TYR A 126 -6.39 0.91 7.31
N PRO A 127 -5.43 1.44 8.09
CA PRO A 127 -4.77 0.67 9.13
C PRO A 127 -5.78 0.07 10.12
N ARG A 128 -5.47 -1.13 10.59
CA ARG A 128 -6.30 -1.87 11.54
C ARG A 128 -5.64 -1.90 12.91
#